data_4bbfd0bc253d0d40273b028765a9af35
#
_entry.id   4bbfd0bc253d0d40273b028765a9af35
#
_cell.length_a   1.000
_cell.length_b   1.000
_cell.length_c   1.000
_cell.angle_alpha   90.00
_cell.angle_beta   90.00
_cell.angle_gamma   90.00
#
_symmetry.space_group_name_H-M   'P 1'
#
loop_
_entity.id
_entity.type
_entity.pdbx_description
1 polymer ?
#
loop_
_entity_poly.entity_id
_entity_poly.type
_entity_poly.pdbx_seq_one_letter_code
_entity_poly.pdbx_strand_id
1 'polypeptide(L)'
;PAQASLTRLHEASVTLIWRDSDERMAEFARQLNDLGLQFVHGARFWHVLDITSGKNYAANGLIDLYQRQWKRRPVTVGLGDGPNDAPLLEAMDYAVIVKGLNREGVVLRSDSAVQVYRTQHEGPEGWQEGMTRLFTAP
;
A
#
# COMPACT_ATOMS: atom_id res chain seq x y z
N PRO A 1 -6.42 23.94 7.09
CA PRO A 1 -5.93 23.97 5.73
C PRO A 1 -4.73 23.05 5.52
N ALA A 2 -4.64 22.43 4.34
CA ALA A 2 -3.51 21.62 3.95
C ALA A 2 -2.30 22.50 3.62
N GLN A 3 -1.12 22.09 4.03
CA GLN A 3 0.12 22.78 3.70
C GLN A 3 1.02 21.83 2.90
N ALA A 4 1.36 22.21 1.67
CA ALA A 4 2.27 21.44 0.83
C ALA A 4 3.70 21.55 1.37
N SER A 5 4.44 20.45 1.38
CA SER A 5 5.87 20.46 1.70
C SER A 5 6.65 20.92 0.48
N LEU A 6 7.18 22.12 0.52
CA LEU A 6 7.98 22.72 -0.56
C LEU A 6 9.41 22.17 -0.65
N THR A 7 9.80 21.27 0.27
CA THR A 7 11.21 20.87 0.42
C THR A 7 11.58 19.55 -0.25
N ARG A 8 10.62 18.83 -0.83
CA ARG A 8 10.88 17.57 -1.54
C ARG A 8 10.20 17.58 -2.89
N LEU A 9 11.00 17.55 -3.94
CA LEU A 9 10.52 17.34 -5.31
C LEU A 9 10.07 15.88 -5.45
N HIS A 10 8.76 15.66 -5.36
CA HIS A 10 8.13 14.40 -5.73
C HIS A 10 7.47 14.60 -7.09
N GLU A 11 7.91 13.88 -8.10
CA GLU A 11 7.38 14.01 -9.46
C GLU A 11 5.95 13.45 -9.59
N ALA A 12 5.58 12.50 -8.75
CA ALA A 12 4.33 11.75 -8.86
C ALA A 12 3.35 11.96 -7.68
N SER A 13 3.71 12.76 -6.66
CA SER A 13 2.84 13.00 -5.52
C SER A 13 3.11 14.33 -4.83
N VAL A 14 2.08 14.89 -4.20
CA VAL A 14 2.20 16.05 -3.32
C VAL A 14 2.00 15.59 -1.89
N THR A 15 2.96 15.90 -1.02
CA THR A 15 2.91 15.57 0.40
C THR A 15 2.25 16.70 1.18
N LEU A 16 1.30 16.36 2.06
CA LEU A 16 0.51 17.30 2.83
C LEU A 16 0.53 16.95 4.33
N ILE A 17 0.41 17.99 5.16
CA ILE A 17 0.02 17.88 6.55
C ILE A 17 -1.41 18.39 6.68
N TRP A 18 -2.32 17.52 7.10
CA TRP A 18 -3.71 17.92 7.33
C TRP A 18 -3.85 18.58 8.71
N ARG A 19 -4.54 19.72 8.77
CA ARG A 19 -4.75 20.51 9.98
C ARG A 19 -6.17 21.03 10.12
N ASP A 20 -7.13 20.31 9.55
CA ASP A 20 -8.54 20.67 9.60
C ASP A 20 -9.37 19.51 10.12
N SER A 21 -10.69 19.64 10.21
CA SER A 21 -11.57 18.59 10.70
C SER A 21 -11.67 17.41 9.74
N ASP A 22 -12.17 16.28 10.26
CA ASP A 22 -12.36 15.06 9.47
C ASP A 22 -13.43 15.23 8.38
N GLU A 23 -14.47 16.04 8.63
CA GLU A 23 -15.50 16.35 7.63
C GLU A 23 -14.91 17.10 6.45
N ARG A 24 -14.02 18.07 6.73
CA ARG A 24 -13.30 18.83 5.69
C ARG A 24 -12.31 17.96 4.95
N MET A 25 -11.71 17.00 5.62
CA MET A 25 -10.82 16.03 5.00
C MET A 25 -11.58 15.13 4.02
N ALA A 26 -12.74 14.62 4.44
CA ALA A 26 -13.59 13.80 3.58
C ALA A 26 -14.08 14.55 2.34
N GLU A 27 -14.48 15.81 2.50
CA GLU A 27 -14.86 16.67 1.39
C GLU A 27 -13.69 16.92 0.42
N PHE A 28 -12.50 17.19 0.95
CA PHE A 28 -11.29 17.38 0.14
C PHE A 28 -10.93 16.11 -0.64
N ALA A 29 -10.99 14.96 0.01
CA ALA A 29 -10.74 13.66 -0.63
C ALA A 29 -11.73 13.39 -1.76
N ARG A 30 -13.02 13.73 -1.57
CA ARG A 30 -14.05 13.60 -2.60
C ARG A 30 -13.77 14.50 -3.81
N GLN A 31 -13.44 15.77 -3.57
CA GLN A 31 -13.08 16.71 -4.65
C GLN A 31 -11.87 16.28 -5.45
N LEU A 32 -10.85 15.72 -4.77
CA LEU A 32 -9.68 15.15 -5.45
C LEU A 32 -10.07 13.96 -6.32
N ASN A 33 -10.94 13.09 -5.82
CA ASN A 33 -11.40 11.91 -6.55
C ASN A 33 -12.16 12.31 -7.85
N ASP A 34 -12.96 13.35 -7.80
CA ASP A 34 -13.64 13.92 -8.97
C ASP A 34 -12.65 14.45 -10.04
N LEU A 35 -11.43 14.79 -9.63
CA LEU A 35 -10.32 15.21 -10.50
C LEU A 35 -9.40 14.05 -10.93
N GLY A 36 -9.73 12.80 -10.62
CA GLY A 36 -8.88 11.64 -10.93
C GLY A 36 -7.65 11.53 -10.02
N LEU A 37 -7.70 12.13 -8.83
CA LEU A 37 -6.65 12.09 -7.83
C LEU A 37 -7.11 11.30 -6.61
N GLN A 38 -6.18 10.71 -5.88
CA GLN A 38 -6.45 10.04 -4.61
C GLN A 38 -5.72 10.73 -3.46
N PHE A 39 -6.32 10.66 -2.28
CA PHE A 39 -5.80 11.20 -1.04
C PHE A 39 -5.53 10.05 -0.07
N VAL A 40 -4.27 9.73 0.15
CA VAL A 40 -3.87 8.56 0.95
C VAL A 40 -2.99 8.95 2.13
N HIS A 41 -3.19 8.26 3.25
CA HIS A 41 -2.38 8.45 4.45
C HIS A 41 -1.18 7.52 4.41
N GLY A 42 0.02 8.09 4.39
CA GLY A 42 1.27 7.37 4.63
C GLY A 42 1.57 7.23 6.13
N ALA A 43 2.79 6.83 6.48
CA ALA A 43 3.18 6.66 7.89
C ALA A 43 3.11 7.96 8.71
N ARG A 44 3.39 9.11 8.10
CA ARG A 44 3.46 10.44 8.76
C ARG A 44 2.69 11.54 8.06
N PHE A 45 2.48 11.41 6.77
CA PHE A 45 1.95 12.48 5.92
C PHE A 45 0.82 11.95 5.06
N TRP A 46 -0.04 12.86 4.65
CA TRP A 46 -0.99 12.63 3.58
C TRP A 46 -0.33 12.87 2.23
N HIS A 47 -0.75 12.14 1.23
CA HIS A 47 -0.28 12.25 -0.13
C HIS A 47 -1.44 12.41 -1.09
N VAL A 48 -1.32 13.37 -2.01
CA VAL A 48 -2.18 13.48 -3.19
C VAL A 48 -1.39 12.94 -4.38
N LEU A 49 -1.98 11.99 -5.08
CA LEU A 49 -1.37 11.36 -6.25
C LEU A 49 -2.46 10.98 -7.26
N ASP A 50 -2.05 10.68 -8.48
CA ASP A 50 -2.96 10.19 -9.51
C ASP A 50 -3.67 8.91 -9.04
N ILE A 51 -4.97 8.76 -9.37
CA ILE A 51 -5.76 7.60 -8.93
C ILE A 51 -5.22 6.27 -9.47
N THR A 52 -4.47 6.31 -10.57
CA THR A 52 -3.78 5.16 -11.14
C THR A 52 -2.36 4.96 -10.59
N SER A 53 -1.89 5.86 -9.73
CA SER A 53 -0.61 5.75 -9.06
C SER A 53 -0.78 4.99 -7.74
N GLY A 54 0.07 3.99 -7.54
CA GLY A 54 0.04 3.20 -6.31
C GLY A 54 0.99 2.00 -6.42
N LYS A 55 1.33 1.43 -5.28
CA LYS A 55 2.20 0.25 -5.21
C LYS A 55 1.63 -0.94 -5.99
N ASN A 56 0.33 -1.13 -5.98
CA ASN A 56 -0.38 -2.17 -6.74
C ASN A 56 -0.25 -1.99 -8.25
N TYR A 57 -0.35 -0.76 -8.77
CA TYR A 57 -0.17 -0.50 -10.20
C TYR A 57 1.27 -0.77 -10.64
N ALA A 58 2.25 -0.32 -9.86
CA ALA A 58 3.66 -0.59 -10.14
C ALA A 58 3.97 -2.09 -10.09
N ALA A 59 3.44 -2.81 -9.09
CA ALA A 59 3.60 -4.25 -8.97
C ALA A 59 2.96 -5.00 -10.13
N ASN A 60 1.75 -4.64 -10.54
CA ASN A 60 1.08 -5.25 -11.69
C ASN A 60 1.87 -5.02 -12.98
N GLY A 61 2.41 -3.82 -13.19
CA GLY A 61 3.30 -3.54 -14.32
C GLY A 61 4.55 -4.43 -14.34
N LEU A 62 5.17 -4.65 -13.18
CA LEU A 62 6.30 -5.58 -13.06
C LEU A 62 5.88 -7.04 -13.32
N ILE A 63 4.76 -7.48 -12.80
CA ILE A 63 4.22 -8.83 -13.03
C ILE A 63 4.02 -9.06 -14.53
N ASP A 64 3.44 -8.10 -15.24
CA ASP A 64 3.25 -8.17 -16.69
C ASP A 64 4.56 -8.26 -17.46
N LEU A 65 5.59 -7.49 -17.05
CA LEU A 65 6.92 -7.55 -17.67
C LEU A 65 7.54 -8.93 -17.47
N TYR A 66 7.54 -9.46 -16.25
CA TYR A 66 8.07 -10.79 -15.98
C TYR A 66 7.28 -11.90 -16.69
N GLN A 67 5.96 -11.79 -16.74
CA GLN A 67 5.12 -12.73 -17.48
C GLN A 67 5.45 -12.76 -18.97
N ARG A 68 5.68 -11.60 -19.58
CA ARG A 68 6.12 -11.51 -20.99
C ARG A 68 7.49 -12.14 -21.20
N GLN A 69 8.43 -11.91 -20.28
CA GLN A 69 9.79 -12.44 -20.37
C GLN A 69 9.84 -13.95 -20.13
N TRP A 70 9.16 -14.45 -19.10
CA TRP A 70 9.21 -15.85 -18.69
C TRP A 70 8.15 -16.73 -19.32
N LYS A 71 7.22 -16.14 -20.09
CA LYS A 71 6.06 -16.80 -20.71
C LYS A 71 5.17 -17.51 -19.68
N ARG A 72 5.26 -17.14 -18.42
CA ARG A 72 4.41 -17.59 -17.32
C ARG A 72 4.28 -16.48 -16.28
N ARG A 73 3.11 -16.42 -15.61
CA ARG A 73 2.92 -15.47 -14.51
C ARG A 73 3.82 -15.85 -13.33
N PRO A 74 4.60 -14.91 -12.78
CA PRO A 74 5.36 -15.17 -11.55
C PRO A 74 4.40 -15.39 -10.37
N VAL A 75 4.81 -16.20 -9.41
CA VAL A 75 4.20 -16.23 -8.08
C VAL A 75 4.65 -14.96 -7.34
N THR A 76 3.70 -14.30 -6.70
CA THR A 76 3.92 -12.97 -6.12
C THR A 76 3.72 -12.96 -4.62
N VAL A 77 4.59 -12.25 -3.92
CA VAL A 77 4.51 -12.03 -2.47
C VAL A 77 4.53 -10.54 -2.19
N GLY A 78 3.52 -10.05 -1.50
CA GLY A 78 3.47 -8.68 -0.99
C GLY A 78 3.74 -8.64 0.51
N LEU A 79 4.47 -7.62 0.94
CA LEU A 79 4.68 -7.33 2.36
C LEU A 79 4.23 -5.89 2.65
N GLY A 80 3.56 -5.69 3.78
CA GLY A 80 3.10 -4.37 4.19
C GLY A 80 2.67 -4.36 5.66
N ASP A 81 2.68 -3.18 6.27
CA ASP A 81 2.36 -2.97 7.69
C ASP A 81 1.28 -1.91 7.91
N GLY A 82 0.91 -1.15 6.89
CA GLY A 82 -0.04 -0.05 6.97
C GLY A 82 -1.29 -0.22 6.12
N PRO A 83 -2.37 0.50 6.45
CA PRO A 83 -3.63 0.45 5.68
C PRO A 83 -3.45 0.76 4.18
N ASN A 84 -2.50 1.62 3.84
CA ASN A 84 -2.16 2.01 2.47
C ASN A 84 -1.49 0.88 1.65
N ASP A 85 -1.09 -0.22 2.29
CA ASP A 85 -0.53 -1.39 1.62
C ASP A 85 -1.61 -2.40 1.18
N ALA A 86 -2.84 -2.28 1.69
CA ALA A 86 -3.91 -3.21 1.38
C ALA A 86 -4.12 -3.44 -0.13
N PRO A 87 -4.16 -2.42 -1.02
CA PRO A 87 -4.31 -2.63 -2.45
C PRO A 87 -3.15 -3.40 -3.09
N LEU A 88 -1.92 -3.21 -2.60
CA LEU A 88 -0.77 -4.00 -3.04
C LEU A 88 -0.94 -5.46 -2.63
N LEU A 89 -1.25 -5.69 -1.36
CA LEU A 89 -1.34 -7.04 -0.79
C LEU A 89 -2.45 -7.85 -1.45
N GLU A 90 -3.59 -7.23 -1.72
CA GLU A 90 -4.73 -7.85 -2.41
C GLU A 90 -4.43 -8.25 -3.87
N ALA A 91 -3.46 -7.59 -4.50
CA ALA A 91 -3.04 -7.88 -5.86
C ALA A 91 -2.05 -9.05 -5.97
N MET A 92 -1.56 -9.58 -4.85
CA MET A 92 -0.55 -10.65 -4.79
C MET A 92 -1.17 -12.03 -4.57
N ASP A 93 -0.39 -13.08 -4.83
CA ASP A 93 -0.78 -14.46 -4.52
C ASP A 93 -0.65 -14.74 -3.01
N TYR A 94 0.38 -14.18 -2.39
CA TYR A 94 0.64 -14.26 -0.96
C TYR A 94 0.83 -12.87 -0.36
N ALA A 95 0.24 -12.63 0.80
CA ALA A 95 0.41 -11.41 1.56
C ALA A 95 0.99 -11.68 2.94
N VAL A 96 2.08 -11.03 3.27
CA VAL A 96 2.62 -10.96 4.63
C VAL A 96 2.25 -9.62 5.21
N ILE A 97 1.35 -9.63 6.18
CA ILE A 97 0.99 -8.45 6.95
C ILE A 97 1.93 -8.38 8.14
N VAL A 98 2.93 -7.52 8.02
CA VAL A 98 3.88 -7.27 9.10
C VAL A 98 3.17 -6.47 10.18
N LYS A 99 3.36 -6.90 11.42
CA LYS A 99 2.81 -6.18 12.58
C LYS A 99 3.37 -4.76 12.59
N GLY A 100 2.49 -3.78 12.48
CA GLY A 100 2.83 -2.35 12.47
C GLY A 100 2.52 -1.68 13.80
N LEU A 101 2.92 -0.43 13.92
CA LEU A 101 2.63 0.43 15.08
C LEU A 101 1.18 0.92 15.09
N ASN A 102 0.49 0.90 13.95
CA ASN A 102 -0.90 1.32 13.83
C ASN A 102 -1.85 0.26 14.39
N ARG A 103 -2.72 0.67 15.32
CA ARG A 103 -3.73 -0.20 15.93
C ARG A 103 -4.73 -0.76 14.92
N GLU A 104 -5.02 -0.02 13.86
CA GLU A 104 -5.95 -0.44 12.80
C GLU A 104 -5.36 -1.54 11.90
N GLY A 105 -4.03 -1.57 11.74
CA GLY A 105 -3.34 -2.55 10.91
C GLY A 105 -3.82 -2.54 9.45
N VAL A 106 -3.47 -3.59 8.72
CA VAL A 106 -3.94 -3.81 7.35
C VAL A 106 -5.24 -4.60 7.37
N VAL A 107 -6.29 -4.04 6.77
CA VAL A 107 -7.58 -4.71 6.52
C VAL A 107 -7.70 -4.99 5.04
N LEU A 108 -7.84 -6.26 4.67
CA LEU A 108 -8.06 -6.69 3.29
C LEU A 108 -9.56 -6.90 3.06
N ARG A 109 -9.98 -6.77 1.81
CA ARG A 109 -11.36 -7.06 1.42
C ARG A 109 -11.70 -8.52 1.68
N SER A 110 -12.93 -8.81 2.07
CA SER A 110 -13.41 -10.16 2.40
C SER A 110 -13.45 -11.10 1.18
N ASP A 111 -13.50 -10.56 -0.03
CA ASP A 111 -13.51 -11.29 -1.31
C ASP A 111 -12.10 -11.48 -1.91
N SER A 112 -11.07 -11.05 -1.21
CA SER A 112 -9.68 -11.19 -1.68
C SER A 112 -9.26 -12.65 -1.70
N ALA A 113 -8.75 -13.13 -2.84
CA ALA A 113 -8.24 -14.49 -3.01
C ALA A 113 -6.81 -14.68 -2.48
N VAL A 114 -6.18 -13.65 -1.96
CA VAL A 114 -4.81 -13.67 -1.46
C VAL A 114 -4.66 -14.57 -0.23
N GLN A 115 -3.59 -15.36 -0.20
CA GLN A 115 -3.22 -16.15 0.99
C GLN A 115 -2.47 -15.24 1.98
N VAL A 116 -2.97 -15.12 3.20
CA VAL A 116 -2.50 -14.13 4.17
C VAL A 116 -1.77 -14.78 5.34
N TYR A 117 -0.59 -14.26 5.65
CA TYR A 117 0.12 -14.50 6.90
C TYR A 117 0.31 -13.20 7.68
N ARG A 118 -0.06 -13.20 8.96
CA ARG A 118 0.14 -12.04 9.87
C ARG A 118 1.28 -12.36 10.82
N THR A 119 2.30 -11.50 10.85
CA THR A 119 3.48 -11.72 11.70
C THR A 119 3.21 -11.35 13.15
N GLN A 120 3.96 -11.97 14.06
CA GLN A 120 3.95 -11.63 15.48
C GLN A 120 4.94 -10.52 15.81
N HIS A 121 6.01 -10.41 15.03
CA HIS A 121 7.05 -9.40 15.17
C HIS A 121 6.81 -8.20 14.25
N GLU A 122 7.39 -7.07 14.62
CA GLU A 122 7.32 -5.80 13.90
C GLU A 122 8.56 -5.60 13.03
N GLY A 123 8.48 -4.71 12.05
CA GLY A 123 9.63 -4.25 11.27
C GLY A 123 10.45 -5.37 10.62
N PRO A 124 11.80 -5.31 10.69
CA PRO A 124 12.67 -6.29 10.03
C PRO A 124 12.48 -7.73 10.52
N GLU A 125 12.19 -7.91 11.81
CA GLU A 125 11.97 -9.23 12.41
C GLU A 125 10.68 -9.84 11.90
N GLY A 126 9.60 -9.05 11.79
CA GLY A 126 8.34 -9.47 11.18
C GLY A 126 8.51 -9.78 9.69
N TRP A 127 9.30 -8.99 8.98
CA TRP A 127 9.64 -9.26 7.58
C TRP A 127 10.34 -10.63 7.44
N GLN A 128 11.37 -10.87 8.25
CA GLN A 128 12.10 -12.15 8.27
C GLN A 128 11.19 -13.33 8.63
N GLU A 129 10.34 -13.17 9.65
CA GLU A 129 9.36 -14.17 10.05
C GLU A 129 8.46 -14.58 8.88
N GLY A 130 7.85 -13.58 8.21
CA GLY A 130 6.94 -13.82 7.10
C GLY A 130 7.62 -14.53 5.92
N MET A 131 8.80 -14.08 5.53
CA MET A 131 9.57 -14.71 4.45
C MET A 131 10.00 -16.12 4.80
N THR A 132 10.51 -16.34 6.01
CA THR A 132 10.87 -17.68 6.48
C THR A 132 9.66 -18.62 6.42
N ARG A 133 8.49 -18.16 6.88
CA ARG A 133 7.26 -18.95 6.85
C ARG A 133 6.87 -19.39 5.43
N LEU A 134 6.99 -18.48 4.45
CA LEU A 134 6.64 -18.77 3.07
C LEU A 134 7.60 -19.75 2.38
N PHE A 135 8.91 -19.66 2.69
CA PHE A 135 9.93 -20.50 2.03
C PHE A 135 10.22 -21.80 2.75
N THR A 136 9.77 -21.96 4.00
CA THR A 136 9.98 -23.17 4.80
C THR A 136 8.69 -23.96 5.04
N ALA A 137 7.54 -23.48 4.56
CA ALA A 137 6.30 -24.25 4.59
C ALA A 137 6.47 -25.53 3.74
N PRO A 138 6.09 -26.69 4.26
CA PRO A 138 6.23 -27.98 3.55
C PRO A 138 5.35 -28.02 2.30
#